data_84890a23ff2c12f33f8c0240634d5b52
#
_entry.id   84890a23ff2c12f33f8c0240634d5b52
#
_cell.length_a   1.000
_cell.length_b   1.000
_cell.length_c   1.000
_cell.angle_alpha   90.00
_cell.angle_beta   90.00
_cell.angle_gamma   90.00
#
_symmetry.space_group_name_H-M   'P 1'
#
loop_
_entity.id
_entity.type
_entity.pdbx_description
1 polymer ?
#
loop_
_entity_poly.entity_id
_entity_poly.type
_entity_poly.pdbx_seq_one_letter_code
_entity_poly.pdbx_strand_id
1 'polypeptide(L)'
;MKKLLTFFIPVFICSIIYAQVGINTSSPNGASVLDIVSNQKGLLIPRLSDAERDANLADNNPLTIPPAGVVNGSIIAGTLIFNTTANNFQYWDGTLWRQFFVPTNSQAGNDGVVKINSGNANVKPSFSLTPSGNTYGTAATVTYTTPLVFAASPTTSWPETTVPFPGVTANIYTAATNKWRENEIYGQVHIWRLIATVTPGSNSSGSVKSTFRNPDSGFEVTSIQLLPSGSSGTGNILTFYFYTIADADSLNPGRGYLLSMQSDTSCGVVVESFTRVSLFKD
;
A
#
# COMPACT_ATOMS: atom_id res chain seq x y z
N MET A 1 -23.81 29.43 65.78
CA MET A 1 -24.35 28.57 64.72
C MET A 1 -24.58 29.26 63.37
N LYS A 2 -25.12 30.50 63.31
CA LYS A 2 -25.35 31.21 62.04
C LYS A 2 -24.05 31.45 61.20
N LYS A 3 -22.93 31.83 61.88
CA LYS A 3 -21.64 32.09 61.22
C LYS A 3 -20.96 30.80 60.66
N LEU A 4 -21.20 29.66 61.24
CA LEU A 4 -20.65 28.37 60.77
C LEU A 4 -21.37 27.90 59.51
N LEU A 5 -22.67 28.12 59.41
CA LEU A 5 -23.50 27.76 58.26
C LEU A 5 -23.11 28.60 57.01
N THR A 6 -22.77 29.88 57.21
CA THR A 6 -22.35 30.76 56.10
C THR A 6 -20.99 30.36 55.49
N PHE A 7 -20.13 29.68 56.24
CA PHE A 7 -18.83 29.20 55.76
C PHE A 7 -18.94 27.87 54.97
N PHE A 8 -19.89 27.02 55.29
CA PHE A 8 -20.10 25.74 54.62
C PHE A 8 -20.80 25.89 53.27
N ILE A 9 -21.60 26.89 53.03
CA ILE A 9 -22.31 27.08 51.76
C ILE A 9 -21.35 27.30 50.58
N PRO A 10 -20.31 28.16 50.62
CA PRO A 10 -19.39 28.32 49.49
C PRO A 10 -18.50 27.08 49.23
N VAL A 11 -18.19 26.29 50.26
CA VAL A 11 -17.41 25.04 50.08
C VAL A 11 -18.20 23.96 49.33
N PHE A 12 -19.51 23.92 49.51
CA PHE A 12 -20.35 22.91 48.82
C PHE A 12 -20.65 23.28 47.37
N ILE A 13 -20.53 24.57 46.98
CA ILE A 13 -20.74 25.01 45.60
C ILE A 13 -19.51 24.75 44.71
N CYS A 14 -18.30 24.60 45.28
CA CYS A 14 -17.08 24.34 44.55
C CYS A 14 -16.92 22.90 44.03
N SER A 15 -17.83 21.98 44.38
CA SER A 15 -17.65 20.55 44.05
C SER A 15 -18.25 20.08 42.72
N ILE A 16 -18.72 20.98 41.83
CA ILE A 16 -19.28 20.62 40.53
C ILE A 16 -18.61 21.45 39.42
N ILE A 17 -17.29 21.53 39.44
CA ILE A 17 -16.58 22.14 38.32
C ILE A 17 -16.10 21.01 37.40
N TYR A 18 -16.83 20.75 36.35
CA TYR A 18 -16.31 19.94 35.24
C TYR A 18 -15.24 20.77 34.54
N ALA A 19 -13.98 20.32 34.61
CA ALA A 19 -12.86 21.01 33.98
C ALA A 19 -12.81 20.71 32.47
N GLN A 20 -13.83 21.10 31.71
CA GLN A 20 -13.80 21.12 30.26
C GLN A 20 -13.10 22.40 29.79
N VAL A 21 -12.25 22.26 28.79
CA VAL A 21 -11.57 23.38 28.16
C VAL A 21 -12.32 23.77 26.89
N GLY A 22 -12.99 24.88 26.91
CA GLY A 22 -13.58 25.51 25.72
C GLY A 22 -12.70 26.65 25.22
N ILE A 23 -12.33 26.60 23.95
CA ILE A 23 -11.64 27.71 23.28
C ILE A 23 -12.65 28.36 22.34
N ASN A 24 -12.93 29.64 22.59
CA ASN A 24 -13.92 30.44 21.85
C ASN A 24 -15.35 29.86 21.88
N THR A 25 -15.68 29.13 22.95
CA THR A 25 -17.02 28.67 23.28
C THR A 25 -17.25 28.78 24.79
N SER A 26 -18.41 29.29 25.20
CA SER A 26 -18.83 29.36 26.61
C SER A 26 -19.64 28.13 27.04
N SER A 27 -19.98 27.25 26.09
CA SER A 27 -20.72 26.01 26.33
C SER A 27 -20.05 24.86 25.59
N PRO A 28 -18.92 24.32 26.11
CA PRO A 28 -18.24 23.19 25.52
C PRO A 28 -19.16 21.96 25.44
N ASN A 29 -18.96 21.13 24.41
CA ASN A 29 -19.71 19.89 24.29
C ASN A 29 -19.39 18.95 25.46
N GLY A 30 -20.43 18.47 26.15
CA GLY A 30 -20.28 17.63 27.35
C GLY A 30 -19.56 16.29 27.13
N ALA A 31 -19.37 15.89 25.90
CA ALA A 31 -18.64 14.67 25.54
C ALA A 31 -17.16 14.94 25.19
N SER A 32 -16.68 16.20 25.24
CA SER A 32 -15.30 16.56 24.94
C SER A 32 -14.56 17.14 26.14
N VAL A 33 -13.29 16.83 26.27
CA VAL A 33 -12.40 17.45 27.26
C VAL A 33 -11.88 18.79 26.75
N LEU A 34 -11.69 18.90 25.42
CA LEU A 34 -11.30 20.12 24.72
C LEU A 34 -12.30 20.35 23.58
N ASP A 35 -12.91 21.51 23.56
CA ASP A 35 -13.81 21.97 22.51
C ASP A 35 -13.30 23.29 21.93
N ILE A 36 -12.98 23.31 20.64
CA ILE A 36 -12.43 24.49 19.95
C ILE A 36 -13.40 24.88 18.84
N VAL A 37 -14.00 26.07 18.99
CA VAL A 37 -14.93 26.60 17.99
C VAL A 37 -14.29 27.80 17.28
N SER A 38 -14.17 27.70 15.95
CA SER A 38 -13.69 28.82 15.13
C SER A 38 -14.20 28.69 13.70
N ASN A 39 -14.60 29.83 13.12
CA ASN A 39 -14.92 29.97 11.72
C ASN A 39 -13.78 30.61 10.88
N GLN A 40 -12.64 30.94 11.54
CA GLN A 40 -11.53 31.65 10.91
C GLN A 40 -10.15 31.06 11.20
N LYS A 41 -10.03 30.16 12.18
CA LYS A 41 -8.74 29.61 12.64
C LYS A 41 -8.85 28.11 12.79
N GLY A 42 -7.74 27.39 12.55
CA GLY A 42 -7.62 25.96 12.75
C GLY A 42 -6.76 25.61 13.97
N LEU A 43 -6.63 24.33 14.23
CA LEU A 43 -5.70 23.77 15.21
C LEU A 43 -4.36 23.46 14.53
N LEU A 44 -3.27 24.02 15.06
CA LEU A 44 -1.91 23.67 14.66
C LEU A 44 -1.35 22.66 15.67
N ILE A 45 -1.14 21.42 15.23
CA ILE A 45 -0.52 20.37 16.05
C ILE A 45 1.01 20.37 15.87
N PRO A 46 1.77 19.64 16.71
CA PRO A 46 3.22 19.51 16.56
C PRO A 46 3.60 19.04 15.15
N ARG A 47 4.62 19.68 14.60
CA ARG A 47 5.12 19.43 13.24
C ARG A 47 6.53 18.87 13.33
N LEU A 48 6.75 17.68 12.80
CA LEU A 48 8.03 16.97 12.85
C LEU A 48 8.38 16.42 11.46
N SER A 49 9.65 16.46 11.09
CA SER A 49 10.18 15.67 9.99
C SER A 49 10.28 14.19 10.39
N ASP A 50 10.50 13.30 9.42
CA ASP A 50 10.76 11.89 9.73
C ASP A 50 11.94 11.74 10.70
N ALA A 51 13.04 12.46 10.45
CA ALA A 51 14.23 12.40 11.30
C ALA A 51 13.96 12.89 12.73
N GLU A 52 13.18 13.96 12.91
CA GLU A 52 12.82 14.47 14.23
C GLU A 52 11.84 13.54 14.94
N ARG A 53 10.88 12.98 14.21
CA ARG A 53 9.94 12.00 14.75
C ARG A 53 10.68 10.75 15.25
N ASP A 54 11.53 10.19 14.40
CA ASP A 54 12.25 8.94 14.68
C ASP A 54 13.29 9.11 15.81
N ALA A 55 13.92 10.29 15.89
CA ALA A 55 14.88 10.60 16.94
C ALA A 55 14.25 10.90 18.29
N ASN A 56 13.05 11.53 18.34
CA ASN A 56 12.47 12.04 19.57
C ASN A 56 11.26 11.26 20.07
N LEU A 57 10.58 10.53 19.20
CA LEU A 57 9.36 9.78 19.54
C LEU A 57 9.55 8.27 19.30
N ALA A 58 9.40 7.83 18.06
CA ALA A 58 9.58 6.44 17.67
C ALA A 58 9.84 6.38 16.16
N ASP A 59 10.68 5.45 15.73
CA ASP A 59 10.82 5.13 14.32
C ASP A 59 9.61 4.33 13.82
N ASN A 60 9.42 4.34 12.49
CA ASN A 60 8.35 3.57 11.85
C ASN A 60 8.87 2.23 11.30
N ASN A 61 9.83 1.63 11.99
CA ASN A 61 10.38 0.34 11.65
C ASN A 61 9.77 -0.76 12.55
N PRO A 62 8.88 -1.60 12.03
CA PRO A 62 8.23 -2.63 12.84
C PRO A 62 9.19 -3.73 13.33
N LEU A 63 10.42 -3.76 12.82
CA LEU A 63 11.45 -4.71 13.23
C LEU A 63 12.27 -4.22 14.43
N THR A 64 12.16 -2.95 14.80
CA THR A 64 12.83 -2.36 15.96
C THR A 64 11.90 -2.45 17.18
N ILE A 65 12.29 -3.22 18.19
CA ILE A 65 11.53 -3.39 19.44
C ILE A 65 12.49 -3.22 20.64
N PRO A 66 12.31 -2.20 21.49
CA PRO A 66 11.39 -1.06 21.35
C PRO A 66 11.78 -0.17 20.17
N PRO A 67 10.85 0.63 19.65
CA PRO A 67 11.17 1.57 18.57
C PRO A 67 12.36 2.45 18.95
N ALA A 68 13.28 2.65 18.01
CA ALA A 68 14.40 3.57 18.23
C ALA A 68 13.87 5.00 18.47
N GLY A 69 14.60 5.79 19.23
CA GLY A 69 14.26 7.19 19.48
C GLY A 69 13.28 7.44 20.63
N VAL A 70 12.67 6.43 21.24
CA VAL A 70 11.84 6.63 22.43
C VAL A 70 12.72 6.99 23.62
N VAL A 71 12.75 8.28 23.94
CA VAL A 71 13.51 8.82 25.09
C VAL A 71 12.55 9.07 26.24
N ASN A 72 12.85 8.52 27.42
CA ASN A 72 12.12 8.79 28.68
C ASN A 72 10.66 8.35 28.77
N GLY A 73 10.28 7.24 28.18
CA GLY A 73 8.97 6.65 28.33
C GLY A 73 8.40 6.16 27.00
N SER A 74 7.34 5.39 27.08
CA SER A 74 6.65 4.92 25.88
C SER A 74 5.80 6.03 25.29
N ILE A 75 5.87 6.24 24.00
CA ILE A 75 4.88 7.03 23.29
C ILE A 75 3.50 6.39 23.41
N ILE A 76 2.48 7.19 23.71
CA ILE A 76 1.12 6.69 23.95
C ILE A 76 0.36 6.62 22.62
N ALA A 77 -0.35 5.52 22.39
CA ALA A 77 -1.23 5.35 21.24
C ALA A 77 -2.27 6.50 21.17
N GLY A 78 -2.46 7.05 19.98
CA GLY A 78 -3.28 8.23 19.76
C GLY A 78 -2.49 9.55 19.73
N THR A 79 -1.18 9.53 20.00
CA THR A 79 -0.33 10.72 19.78
C THR A 79 -0.41 11.16 18.32
N LEU A 80 -0.70 12.44 18.08
CA LEU A 80 -0.96 13.02 16.77
C LEU A 80 0.11 14.04 16.40
N ILE A 81 0.64 13.95 15.18
CA ILE A 81 1.60 14.91 14.61
C ILE A 81 1.24 15.24 13.16
N PHE A 82 1.79 16.35 12.65
CA PHE A 82 1.90 16.61 11.23
C PHE A 82 3.33 16.31 10.77
N ASN A 83 3.49 15.30 9.92
CA ASN A 83 4.80 14.95 9.37
C ASN A 83 5.13 15.88 8.20
N THR A 84 6.22 16.66 8.35
CA THR A 84 6.62 17.66 7.34
C THR A 84 7.38 17.05 6.16
N THR A 85 7.98 15.88 6.32
CA THR A 85 8.63 15.14 5.22
C THR A 85 7.59 14.47 4.34
N ALA A 86 6.67 13.74 4.96
CA ALA A 86 5.58 13.06 4.25
C ALA A 86 4.40 13.98 3.91
N ASN A 87 4.39 15.22 4.45
CA ASN A 87 3.35 16.24 4.28
C ASN A 87 1.93 15.73 4.59
N ASN A 88 1.80 14.98 5.68
CA ASN A 88 0.53 14.39 6.11
C ASN A 88 0.37 14.36 7.63
N PHE A 89 -0.87 14.17 8.08
CA PHE A 89 -1.16 13.88 9.48
C PHE A 89 -0.85 12.43 9.79
N GLN A 90 -0.19 12.19 10.93
CA GLN A 90 0.12 10.86 11.42
C GLN A 90 -0.30 10.71 12.88
N TYR A 91 -0.71 9.50 13.25
CA TYR A 91 -0.96 9.13 14.62
C TYR A 91 -0.20 7.85 14.97
N TRP A 92 0.20 7.72 16.22
CA TRP A 92 0.81 6.51 16.75
C TRP A 92 -0.28 5.52 17.14
N ASP A 93 -0.27 4.29 16.59
CA ASP A 93 -1.25 3.26 16.91
C ASP A 93 -0.86 2.38 18.11
N GLY A 94 0.29 2.64 18.70
CA GLY A 94 0.91 1.83 19.75
C GLY A 94 2.10 1.00 19.26
N THR A 95 2.26 0.87 17.93
CA THR A 95 3.32 0.07 17.30
C THR A 95 3.99 0.81 16.14
N LEU A 96 3.21 1.55 15.36
CA LEU A 96 3.66 2.25 14.16
C LEU A 96 2.97 3.59 14.01
N TRP A 97 3.61 4.52 13.31
CA TRP A 97 2.98 5.73 12.82
C TRP A 97 2.07 5.42 11.64
N ARG A 98 0.79 5.70 11.81
CA ARG A 98 -0.23 5.58 10.77
C ARG A 98 -0.57 6.96 10.23
N GLN A 99 -0.67 7.08 8.92
CA GLN A 99 -1.18 8.31 8.31
C GLN A 99 -2.70 8.32 8.30
N PHE A 100 -3.29 9.51 8.47
CA PHE A 100 -4.68 9.70 8.12
C PHE A 100 -4.82 9.66 6.61
N PHE A 101 -5.66 8.78 6.13
CA PHE A 101 -5.99 8.74 4.71
C PHE A 101 -6.85 9.95 4.36
N VAL A 102 -6.35 10.81 3.49
CA VAL A 102 -7.13 11.86 2.85
C VAL A 102 -7.21 11.51 1.37
N PRO A 103 -8.36 11.07 0.86
CA PRO A 103 -8.55 10.93 -0.58
C PRO A 103 -8.38 12.32 -1.20
N THR A 104 -7.30 12.55 -1.90
CA THR A 104 -7.11 13.79 -2.64
C THR A 104 -7.85 13.68 -3.97
N ASN A 105 -8.92 14.44 -4.14
CA ASN A 105 -9.71 14.48 -5.37
C ASN A 105 -8.89 14.80 -6.64
N SER A 106 -7.72 15.39 -6.50
CA SER A 106 -6.80 15.64 -7.62
C SER A 106 -6.15 14.37 -8.18
N GLN A 107 -6.29 13.25 -7.50
CA GLN A 107 -5.78 11.94 -7.91
C GLN A 107 -6.87 10.89 -8.08
N ALA A 108 -8.12 11.30 -7.99
CA ALA A 108 -9.30 10.42 -7.98
C ALA A 108 -9.43 9.50 -9.21
N GLY A 109 -8.75 9.74 -10.29
CA GLY A 109 -8.70 8.84 -11.44
C GLY A 109 -7.50 7.90 -11.43
N ASN A 110 -6.55 8.12 -10.52
CA ASN A 110 -5.28 7.43 -10.44
C ASN A 110 -5.11 6.66 -9.12
N ASP A 111 -6.02 6.88 -8.19
CA ASP A 111 -6.01 6.30 -6.86
C ASP A 111 -6.22 4.81 -6.93
N GLY A 112 -5.18 4.11 -7.13
CA GLY A 112 -5.27 2.71 -7.03
C GLY A 112 -5.16 1.92 -8.31
N VAL A 113 -5.29 2.50 -9.49
CA VAL A 113 -5.17 1.74 -10.74
C VAL A 113 -3.95 2.17 -11.53
N VAL A 114 -2.97 1.29 -11.63
CA VAL A 114 -1.77 1.49 -12.45
C VAL A 114 -1.73 0.43 -13.53
N LYS A 115 -1.93 0.82 -14.76
CA LYS A 115 -1.71 -0.05 -15.92
C LYS A 115 -0.25 0.05 -16.35
N ILE A 116 0.41 -1.09 -16.37
CA ILE A 116 1.83 -1.20 -16.66
C ILE A 116 1.99 -1.65 -18.11
N ASN A 117 2.59 -0.80 -18.91
CA ASN A 117 2.97 -1.13 -20.28
C ASN A 117 4.50 -1.17 -20.37
N SER A 118 5.05 -1.98 -21.27
CA SER A 118 6.47 -1.86 -21.60
C SER A 118 6.74 -0.49 -22.23
N GLY A 119 7.90 0.09 -21.93
CA GLY A 119 8.25 1.47 -22.33
C GLY A 119 8.32 1.74 -23.82
N ASN A 120 8.42 0.70 -24.61
CA ASN A 120 8.11 0.75 -26.02
C ASN A 120 6.76 0.10 -26.21
N ALA A 121 5.73 0.87 -26.56
CA ALA A 121 4.32 0.43 -26.63
C ALA A 121 4.11 -0.84 -27.50
N ASN A 122 5.10 -1.21 -28.30
CA ASN A 122 5.07 -2.37 -29.19
C ASN A 122 5.86 -3.58 -28.69
N VAL A 123 6.59 -3.46 -27.57
CA VAL A 123 7.38 -4.58 -27.01
C VAL A 123 6.70 -5.15 -25.79
N LYS A 124 5.89 -6.16 -26.00
CA LYS A 124 5.28 -6.94 -24.91
C LYS A 124 6.23 -8.05 -24.48
N PRO A 125 6.33 -8.37 -23.18
CA PRO A 125 7.06 -9.57 -22.75
C PRO A 125 6.53 -10.80 -23.47
N SER A 126 7.43 -11.55 -24.10
CA SER A 126 7.10 -12.74 -24.91
C SER A 126 8.11 -13.83 -24.62
N PHE A 127 7.64 -15.03 -24.34
CA PHE A 127 8.48 -16.18 -24.01
C PHE A 127 7.72 -17.50 -24.26
N SER A 128 8.45 -18.62 -24.22
CA SER A 128 7.85 -19.95 -24.33
C SER A 128 7.88 -20.67 -22.98
N LEU A 129 6.85 -21.45 -22.73
CA LEU A 129 6.75 -22.36 -21.58
C LEU A 129 6.89 -23.78 -22.07
N THR A 130 7.77 -24.54 -21.43
CA THR A 130 8.03 -25.95 -21.72
C THR A 130 7.64 -26.80 -20.51
N PRO A 131 6.79 -27.80 -20.66
CA PRO A 131 6.42 -28.70 -19.59
C PRO A 131 7.58 -29.63 -19.17
N SER A 132 7.44 -30.21 -17.99
CA SER A 132 8.29 -31.33 -17.55
C SER A 132 7.48 -32.62 -17.57
N GLY A 133 7.55 -33.34 -18.68
CA GLY A 133 6.60 -34.43 -18.93
C GLY A 133 5.17 -33.93 -19.02
N ASN A 134 4.28 -34.43 -18.16
CA ASN A 134 2.87 -34.01 -18.03
C ASN A 134 2.65 -33.08 -16.80
N THR A 135 3.70 -32.41 -16.32
CA THR A 135 3.66 -31.54 -15.18
C THR A 135 4.18 -30.14 -15.53
N TYR A 136 3.97 -29.19 -14.65
CA TYR A 136 4.52 -27.84 -14.81
C TYR A 136 6.05 -27.90 -14.93
N GLY A 137 6.56 -27.27 -15.99
CA GLY A 137 8.00 -27.15 -16.21
C GLY A 137 8.66 -26.08 -15.36
N THR A 138 9.86 -25.69 -15.75
CA THR A 138 10.60 -24.60 -15.06
C THR A 138 9.83 -23.28 -15.17
N ALA A 139 9.77 -22.56 -14.07
CA ALA A 139 9.13 -21.23 -14.03
C ALA A 139 9.91 -20.22 -14.89
N ALA A 140 9.22 -19.60 -15.83
CA ALA A 140 9.74 -18.48 -16.59
C ALA A 140 9.37 -17.18 -15.88
N THR A 141 10.37 -16.39 -15.49
CA THR A 141 10.15 -15.06 -14.92
C THR A 141 9.66 -14.10 -15.99
N VAL A 142 8.59 -13.37 -15.71
CA VAL A 142 8.09 -12.32 -16.61
C VAL A 142 8.97 -11.09 -16.43
N THR A 143 9.77 -10.78 -17.43
CA THR A 143 10.70 -9.67 -17.41
C THR A 143 10.21 -8.54 -18.32
N TYR A 144 10.30 -7.32 -17.83
CA TYR A 144 10.00 -6.12 -18.60
C TYR A 144 11.28 -5.38 -18.95
N THR A 145 11.35 -4.93 -20.19
CA THR A 145 12.43 -4.03 -20.59
C THR A 145 12.11 -2.60 -20.14
N THR A 146 13.12 -1.93 -19.62
CA THR A 146 13.01 -0.53 -19.19
C THR A 146 13.16 0.45 -20.36
N PRO A 147 12.59 1.65 -20.27
CA PRO A 147 11.72 2.15 -19.19
C PRO A 147 10.29 1.61 -19.31
N LEU A 148 9.66 1.37 -18.15
CA LEU A 148 8.23 1.08 -18.12
C LEU A 148 7.41 2.37 -18.24
N VAL A 149 6.27 2.28 -18.90
CA VAL A 149 5.29 3.36 -18.96
C VAL A 149 4.06 2.95 -18.20
N PHE A 150 3.69 3.76 -17.21
CA PHE A 150 2.49 3.54 -16.43
C PHE A 150 1.38 4.45 -16.96
N ALA A 151 0.31 3.85 -17.47
CA ALA A 151 -0.89 4.58 -17.80
C ALA A 151 -1.83 4.58 -16.59
N ALA A 152 -1.87 5.65 -15.85
CA ALA A 152 -2.75 5.82 -14.71
C ALA A 152 -4.09 6.45 -15.09
N SER A 153 -4.13 7.19 -16.18
CA SER A 153 -5.31 7.81 -16.80
C SER A 153 -5.20 7.65 -18.30
N PRO A 154 -6.28 7.73 -19.06
CA PRO A 154 -6.20 7.67 -20.52
C PRO A 154 -5.29 8.73 -21.16
N THR A 155 -4.93 9.76 -20.42
CA THR A 155 -4.08 10.85 -20.92
C THR A 155 -2.75 11.02 -20.18
N THR A 156 -2.50 10.28 -19.10
CA THR A 156 -1.31 10.48 -18.25
C THR A 156 -0.50 9.20 -18.17
N SER A 157 0.76 9.25 -18.55
CA SER A 157 1.74 8.19 -18.36
C SER A 157 2.62 8.53 -17.17
N TRP A 158 2.86 7.53 -16.30
CA TRP A 158 3.74 7.65 -15.16
C TRP A 158 5.03 6.90 -15.45
N PRO A 159 6.21 7.52 -15.30
CA PRO A 159 7.47 6.80 -15.41
C PRO A 159 7.61 5.77 -14.28
N GLU A 160 8.38 4.72 -14.52
CA GLU A 160 8.58 3.63 -13.55
C GLU A 160 9.17 4.09 -12.20
N THR A 161 9.84 5.24 -12.20
CA THR A 161 10.44 5.86 -11.01
C THR A 161 9.46 6.67 -10.18
N THR A 162 8.26 6.95 -10.72
CA THR A 162 7.22 7.71 -10.03
C THR A 162 6.08 6.78 -9.63
N VAL A 163 5.70 6.85 -8.40
CA VAL A 163 4.51 6.16 -7.90
C VAL A 163 3.36 7.14 -7.96
N PRO A 164 2.13 6.70 -8.28
CA PRO A 164 1.00 7.61 -8.45
C PRO A 164 0.56 8.32 -7.15
N PHE A 165 1.27 8.15 -6.05
CA PHE A 165 0.94 8.78 -4.77
C PHE A 165 2.02 9.78 -4.35
N PRO A 166 1.65 11.01 -3.95
CA PRO A 166 2.60 11.98 -3.40
C PRO A 166 3.36 11.42 -2.20
N GLY A 167 4.66 11.64 -2.16
CA GLY A 167 5.52 11.24 -1.05
C GLY A 167 6.05 9.82 -1.12
N VAL A 168 5.65 9.01 -2.09
CA VAL A 168 6.21 7.66 -2.28
C VAL A 168 7.36 7.71 -3.28
N THR A 169 8.56 7.37 -2.84
CA THR A 169 9.80 7.42 -3.65
C THR A 169 10.21 6.06 -4.23
N ALA A 170 9.52 4.99 -3.84
CA ALA A 170 9.87 3.64 -4.27
C ALA A 170 9.39 3.33 -5.69
N ASN A 171 10.25 2.74 -6.48
CA ASN A 171 9.91 2.24 -7.81
C ASN A 171 8.95 1.05 -7.69
N ILE A 172 7.91 1.03 -8.53
CA ILE A 172 6.97 -0.10 -8.61
C ILE A 172 7.68 -1.35 -9.13
N TYR A 173 8.68 -1.18 -9.98
CA TYR A 173 9.42 -2.28 -10.60
C TYR A 173 10.92 -1.98 -10.61
N THR A 174 11.71 -2.97 -10.24
CA THR A 174 13.16 -2.91 -10.28
C THR A 174 13.67 -3.87 -11.36
N ALA A 175 14.06 -3.34 -12.50
CA ALA A 175 14.47 -4.13 -13.65
C ALA A 175 15.70 -5.02 -13.37
N ALA A 176 16.65 -4.55 -12.56
CA ALA A 176 17.85 -5.33 -12.21
C ALA A 176 17.53 -6.63 -11.45
N THR A 177 16.42 -6.69 -10.75
CA THR A 177 15.99 -7.85 -9.95
C THR A 177 14.67 -8.46 -10.42
N ASN A 178 14.02 -7.85 -11.40
CA ASN A 178 12.67 -8.18 -11.88
C ASN A 178 11.61 -8.19 -10.78
N LYS A 179 11.81 -7.40 -9.72
CA LYS A 179 10.90 -7.35 -8.57
C LYS A 179 9.88 -6.23 -8.71
N TRP A 180 8.64 -6.57 -8.41
CA TRP A 180 7.51 -5.67 -8.29
C TRP A 180 7.33 -5.25 -6.83
N ARG A 181 7.05 -3.98 -6.60
CA ARG A 181 6.84 -3.44 -5.26
C ARG A 181 5.44 -2.85 -5.12
N GLU A 182 4.97 -2.89 -3.92
CA GLU A 182 3.77 -2.20 -3.48
C GLU A 182 4.08 -0.72 -3.18
N ASN A 183 3.02 0.05 -2.90
CA ASN A 183 3.18 1.39 -2.36
C ASN A 183 3.77 1.33 -0.94
N GLU A 184 4.38 2.43 -0.50
CA GLU A 184 4.89 2.56 0.87
C GLU A 184 3.78 2.79 1.92
N ILE A 185 2.54 2.47 1.61
CA ILE A 185 1.41 2.56 2.54
C ILE A 185 1.22 1.20 3.19
N TYR A 186 1.68 1.09 4.43
CA TYR A 186 1.58 -0.13 5.20
C TYR A 186 0.12 -0.57 5.41
N GLY A 187 -0.13 -1.86 5.20
CA GLY A 187 -1.47 -2.45 5.33
C GLY A 187 -2.39 -2.23 4.13
N GLN A 188 -1.93 -1.54 3.09
CA GLN A 188 -2.70 -1.38 1.87
C GLN A 188 -2.79 -2.71 1.13
N VAL A 189 -4.00 -3.04 0.68
CA VAL A 189 -4.26 -4.24 -0.14
C VAL A 189 -4.15 -3.89 -1.61
N HIS A 190 -3.44 -4.72 -2.36
CA HIS A 190 -3.27 -4.58 -3.79
C HIS A 190 -3.83 -5.80 -4.52
N ILE A 191 -4.56 -5.55 -5.60
CA ILE A 191 -4.96 -6.56 -6.57
C ILE A 191 -4.12 -6.36 -7.81
N TRP A 192 -3.43 -7.42 -8.23
CA TRP A 192 -2.66 -7.43 -9.47
C TRP A 192 -3.38 -8.30 -10.49
N ARG A 193 -3.52 -7.79 -11.70
CA ARG A 193 -4.16 -8.49 -12.80
C ARG A 193 -3.19 -8.62 -13.97
N LEU A 194 -2.86 -9.85 -14.32
CA LEU A 194 -2.09 -10.19 -15.51
C LEU A 194 -3.03 -10.67 -16.60
N ILE A 195 -2.94 -10.11 -17.79
CA ILE A 195 -3.59 -10.60 -19.00
C ILE A 195 -2.51 -11.06 -19.95
N ALA A 196 -2.60 -12.30 -20.41
CA ALA A 196 -1.67 -12.88 -21.35
C ALA A 196 -2.40 -13.62 -22.48
N THR A 197 -1.90 -13.49 -23.69
CA THR A 197 -2.27 -14.37 -24.80
C THR A 197 -1.37 -15.58 -24.77
N VAL A 198 -1.97 -16.77 -24.63
CA VAL A 198 -1.26 -18.04 -24.58
C VAL A 198 -1.63 -18.87 -25.79
N THR A 199 -0.63 -19.30 -26.55
CA THR A 199 -0.79 -20.11 -27.79
C THR A 199 -0.24 -21.52 -27.56
N PRO A 200 -1.10 -22.53 -27.36
CA PRO A 200 -0.65 -23.91 -27.20
C PRO A 200 0.00 -24.45 -28.46
N GLY A 201 1.05 -25.25 -28.28
CA GLY A 201 1.73 -25.97 -29.36
C GLY A 201 1.08 -27.31 -29.74
N SER A 202 0.09 -27.76 -28.97
CA SER A 202 -0.62 -29.03 -29.20
C SER A 202 -2.13 -28.87 -29.01
N ASN A 203 -2.87 -29.86 -29.50
CA ASN A 203 -4.34 -29.91 -29.33
C ASN A 203 -4.79 -30.53 -27.99
N SER A 204 -3.85 -30.95 -27.16
CA SER A 204 -4.18 -31.48 -25.83
C SER A 204 -4.63 -30.36 -24.91
N SER A 205 -5.55 -30.68 -24.03
CA SER A 205 -5.88 -29.75 -22.93
C SER A 205 -4.66 -29.58 -22.02
N GLY A 206 -4.55 -28.43 -21.41
CA GLY A 206 -3.47 -28.13 -20.49
C GLY A 206 -3.86 -27.03 -19.53
N SER A 207 -2.90 -26.57 -18.78
CA SER A 207 -3.07 -25.45 -17.87
C SER A 207 -1.83 -24.56 -17.81
N VAL A 208 -2.08 -23.29 -17.48
CA VAL A 208 -1.04 -22.30 -17.22
C VAL A 208 -1.19 -21.81 -15.80
N LYS A 209 -0.12 -21.91 -15.07
CA LYS A 209 0.01 -21.41 -13.70
C LYS A 209 0.84 -20.13 -13.73
N SER A 210 0.33 -19.08 -13.13
CA SER A 210 1.09 -17.85 -12.86
C SER A 210 1.23 -17.64 -11.36
N THR A 211 2.44 -17.32 -10.92
CA THR A 211 2.79 -17.16 -9.51
C THR A 211 3.40 -15.77 -9.28
N PHE A 212 2.90 -15.11 -8.28
CA PHE A 212 3.42 -13.85 -7.77
C PHE A 212 4.00 -14.10 -6.38
N ARG A 213 5.32 -14.13 -6.28
CA ARG A 213 6.04 -14.61 -5.10
C ARG A 213 7.02 -13.57 -4.58
N ASN A 214 7.00 -13.33 -3.29
CA ASN A 214 8.07 -12.64 -2.59
C ASN A 214 9.15 -13.67 -2.19
N PRO A 215 10.35 -13.66 -2.80
CA PRO A 215 11.37 -14.64 -2.51
C PRO A 215 12.00 -14.46 -1.13
N ASP A 216 11.87 -13.27 -0.53
CA ASP A 216 12.49 -12.93 0.75
C ASP A 216 11.66 -13.44 1.94
N SER A 217 10.32 -13.35 1.85
CA SER A 217 9.40 -13.88 2.88
C SER A 217 8.89 -15.30 2.57
N GLY A 218 9.01 -15.73 1.31
CA GLY A 218 8.40 -16.96 0.82
C GLY A 218 6.90 -16.87 0.55
N PHE A 219 6.28 -15.70 0.80
CA PHE A 219 4.87 -15.50 0.49
C PHE A 219 4.63 -15.61 -1.01
N GLU A 220 3.63 -16.40 -1.41
CA GLU A 220 3.24 -16.53 -2.81
C GLU A 220 1.74 -16.63 -3.00
N VAL A 221 1.28 -16.07 -4.11
CA VAL A 221 -0.08 -16.22 -4.61
C VAL A 221 0.00 -16.85 -6.01
N THR A 222 -0.75 -17.91 -6.19
CA THR A 222 -0.79 -18.65 -7.46
C THR A 222 -2.19 -18.61 -8.05
N SER A 223 -2.25 -18.37 -9.37
CA SER A 223 -3.48 -18.42 -10.16
C SER A 223 -3.29 -19.40 -11.32
N ILE A 224 -4.26 -20.27 -11.57
CA ILE A 224 -4.22 -21.30 -12.60
C ILE A 224 -5.38 -21.08 -13.56
N GLN A 225 -5.08 -21.15 -14.87
CA GLN A 225 -6.06 -21.06 -15.96
C GLN A 225 -5.92 -22.27 -16.87
N LEU A 226 -7.07 -22.76 -17.34
CA LEU A 226 -7.10 -23.92 -18.22
C LEU A 226 -6.94 -23.50 -19.68
N LEU A 227 -6.23 -24.31 -20.44
CA LEU A 227 -6.15 -24.24 -21.89
C LEU A 227 -7.09 -25.31 -22.48
N PRO A 228 -8.04 -24.93 -23.32
CA PRO A 228 -8.95 -25.89 -23.92
C PRO A 228 -8.23 -26.80 -24.92
N SER A 229 -8.72 -28.04 -25.08
CA SER A 229 -8.29 -28.90 -26.13
C SER A 229 -8.65 -28.36 -27.52
N GLY A 230 -7.88 -28.71 -28.53
CA GLY A 230 -8.15 -28.28 -29.92
C GLY A 230 -7.73 -26.82 -30.19
N SER A 231 -6.96 -26.19 -29.30
CA SER A 231 -6.55 -24.80 -29.44
C SER A 231 -5.11 -24.61 -29.94
N SER A 232 -4.50 -25.65 -30.53
CA SER A 232 -3.15 -25.57 -31.10
C SER A 232 -3.03 -24.41 -32.10
N GLY A 233 -2.02 -23.57 -31.92
CA GLY A 233 -1.78 -22.42 -32.77
C GLY A 233 -2.76 -21.26 -32.58
N THR A 234 -3.78 -21.41 -31.73
CA THR A 234 -4.77 -20.34 -31.43
C THR A 234 -4.41 -19.64 -30.14
N GLY A 235 -4.35 -18.31 -30.18
CA GLY A 235 -4.11 -17.49 -29.00
C GLY A 235 -5.34 -17.46 -28.07
N ASN A 236 -5.17 -17.92 -26.86
CA ASN A 236 -6.18 -17.88 -25.80
C ASN A 236 -5.85 -16.74 -24.84
N ILE A 237 -6.79 -15.85 -24.56
CA ILE A 237 -6.61 -14.76 -23.62
C ILE A 237 -6.90 -15.28 -22.22
N LEU A 238 -5.87 -15.34 -21.39
CA LEU A 238 -5.97 -15.78 -20.00
C LEU A 238 -5.79 -14.59 -19.06
N THR A 239 -6.52 -14.62 -17.95
CA THR A 239 -6.46 -13.57 -16.92
C THR A 239 -6.13 -14.19 -15.57
N PHE A 240 -5.08 -13.67 -14.93
CA PHE A 240 -4.61 -14.11 -13.63
C PHE A 240 -4.75 -12.96 -12.61
N TYR A 241 -5.15 -13.30 -11.40
CA TYR A 241 -5.29 -12.36 -10.29
C TYR A 241 -4.42 -12.77 -9.13
N PHE A 242 -3.80 -11.76 -8.50
CA PHE A 242 -3.00 -11.93 -7.29
C PHE A 242 -3.40 -10.87 -6.28
N TYR A 243 -3.27 -11.20 -5.01
CA TYR A 243 -3.58 -10.32 -3.89
C TYR A 243 -2.35 -10.21 -3.03
N THR A 244 -1.97 -8.99 -2.69
CA THR A 244 -0.85 -8.71 -1.79
C THR A 244 -1.26 -7.67 -0.77
N ILE A 245 -0.54 -7.64 0.35
CA ILE A 245 -0.69 -6.64 1.40
C ILE A 245 0.67 -6.03 1.62
N ALA A 246 0.74 -4.70 1.54
CA ALA A 246 1.97 -3.97 1.81
C ALA A 246 2.35 -4.12 3.29
N ASP A 247 3.48 -4.75 3.55
CA ASP A 247 4.01 -5.03 4.88
C ASP A 247 5.53 -4.80 4.93
N ALA A 248 6.14 -5.08 6.07
CA ALA A 248 7.58 -4.95 6.23
C ALA A 248 8.38 -5.83 5.27
N ASP A 249 7.85 -7.00 4.92
CA ASP A 249 8.54 -7.94 4.03
C ASP A 249 8.50 -7.52 2.57
N SER A 250 7.49 -6.76 2.15
CA SER A 250 7.38 -6.26 0.78
C SER A 250 7.93 -4.85 0.59
N LEU A 251 7.91 -4.01 1.65
CA LEU A 251 8.28 -2.59 1.57
C LEU A 251 9.76 -2.31 1.80
N ASN A 252 10.50 -3.21 2.46
CA ASN A 252 11.92 -3.02 2.72
C ASN A 252 12.72 -2.89 1.40
N PRO A 253 13.79 -2.09 1.39
CA PRO A 253 14.63 -1.92 0.21
C PRO A 253 15.14 -3.25 -0.34
N GLY A 254 15.05 -3.42 -1.66
CA GLY A 254 15.49 -4.63 -2.37
C GLY A 254 14.52 -5.81 -2.31
N ARG A 255 13.45 -5.73 -1.51
CA ARG A 255 12.37 -6.73 -1.46
C ARG A 255 11.30 -6.47 -2.52
N GLY A 256 10.38 -7.39 -2.67
CA GLY A 256 9.27 -7.31 -3.62
C GLY A 256 8.96 -8.66 -4.24
N TYR A 257 8.06 -8.66 -5.21
CA TYR A 257 7.48 -9.87 -5.80
C TYR A 257 8.05 -10.16 -7.18
N LEU A 258 8.33 -11.42 -7.44
CA LEU A 258 8.62 -11.94 -8.78
C LEU A 258 7.34 -12.48 -9.40
N LEU A 259 7.09 -12.08 -10.64
CA LEU A 259 6.02 -12.64 -11.46
C LEU A 259 6.60 -13.74 -12.36
N SER A 260 6.05 -14.94 -12.27
CA SER A 260 6.49 -16.06 -13.09
C SER A 260 5.32 -16.86 -13.65
N MET A 261 5.57 -17.62 -14.71
CA MET A 261 4.58 -18.48 -15.34
C MET A 261 5.17 -19.86 -15.62
N GLN A 262 4.31 -20.86 -15.58
CA GLN A 262 4.61 -22.26 -15.90
C GLN A 262 3.45 -22.89 -16.64
N SER A 263 3.71 -23.93 -17.42
CA SER A 263 2.64 -24.71 -18.07
C SER A 263 2.95 -26.20 -18.01
N ASP A 264 1.92 -27.02 -18.01
CA ASP A 264 1.99 -28.48 -18.18
C ASP A 264 1.91 -28.90 -19.65
N THR A 265 1.81 -27.93 -20.56
CA THR A 265 1.88 -28.13 -22.02
C THR A 265 2.78 -27.08 -22.66
N SER A 266 3.40 -27.40 -23.79
CA SER A 266 4.21 -26.44 -24.54
C SER A 266 3.34 -25.32 -25.09
N CYS A 267 3.69 -24.06 -24.78
CA CYS A 267 2.94 -22.91 -25.30
C CYS A 267 3.83 -21.66 -25.40
N GLY A 268 3.48 -20.79 -26.34
CA GLY A 268 3.99 -19.42 -26.41
C GLY A 268 3.13 -18.48 -25.57
N VAL A 269 3.75 -17.50 -24.93
CA VAL A 269 3.08 -16.50 -24.10
C VAL A 269 3.45 -15.11 -24.56
N VAL A 270 2.44 -14.25 -24.66
CA VAL A 270 2.60 -12.80 -24.84
C VAL A 270 1.85 -12.09 -23.73
N VAL A 271 2.54 -11.31 -22.92
CA VAL A 271 1.92 -10.53 -21.85
C VAL A 271 1.25 -9.30 -22.45
N GLU A 272 -0.07 -9.26 -22.39
CA GLU A 272 -0.87 -8.16 -22.96
C GLU A 272 -0.91 -6.94 -22.04
N SER A 273 -1.10 -7.19 -20.75
CA SER A 273 -1.08 -6.14 -19.73
C SER A 273 -0.84 -6.69 -18.33
N PHE A 274 -0.24 -5.85 -17.49
CA PHE A 274 -0.18 -6.05 -16.06
C PHE A 274 -0.73 -4.80 -15.37
N THR A 275 -1.66 -4.97 -14.46
CA THR A 275 -2.37 -3.86 -13.82
C THR A 275 -2.38 -4.07 -12.31
N ARG A 276 -2.03 -3.03 -11.55
CA ARG A 276 -2.17 -2.99 -10.11
C ARG A 276 -3.37 -2.12 -9.76
N VAL A 277 -4.22 -2.61 -8.88
CA VAL A 277 -5.30 -1.87 -8.23
C VAL A 277 -4.99 -1.82 -6.75
N SER A 278 -4.89 -0.65 -6.18
CA SER A 278 -4.69 -0.46 -4.75
C SER A 278 -6.04 -0.25 -4.09
N LEU A 279 -6.35 -1.07 -3.09
CA LEU A 279 -7.54 -0.92 -2.27
C LEU A 279 -7.13 -0.26 -0.95
N PHE A 280 -7.84 0.77 -0.56
CA PHE A 280 -7.62 1.40 0.72
C PHE A 280 -8.38 0.61 1.80
N LYS A 281 -7.71 0.43 2.93
CA LYS A 281 -8.34 -0.11 4.13
C LYS A 281 -8.97 1.09 4.84
N ASP A 282 -10.29 1.05 5.01
CA ASP A 282 -11.03 2.00 5.84
C ASP A 282 -10.58 1.92 7.31
#